data_240d11e6e1728a928f45e3ac7f533734
#
_entry.id   240d11e6e1728a928f45e3ac7f533734
#
_cell.length_a   1.000
_cell.length_b   1.000
_cell.length_c   1.000
_cell.angle_alpha   90.00
_cell.angle_beta   90.00
_cell.angle_gamma   90.00
#
_symmetry.space_group_name_H-M   'P 1'
#
loop_
_entity.id
_entity.type
_entity.pdbx_description
1 polymer ?
#
loop_
_entity_poly.entity_id
_entity_poly.type
_entity_poly.pdbx_seq_one_letter_code
_entity_poly.pdbx_strand_id
1 'polypeptide(L)'
;MLALTNIALRRGRKTLFESASFQLHAGQRLGLIGANGCGKSSLFAMLLGELEPDEGELALDPKDEIAHVAQESPHGIGSAVDYVMDGDRELRSVQAAIAEGEAAADKPDLHLLYERMEAIDGFTAESRASRLLHGLGFAADEYTKPVREFSGGWRMRLNLARALMCRSDILLLDEPTNHLDLPAILWLERWLKRYEGILMVVSHDRDFLDEICTRVAHIENETINLFTGNYSQFEALRAEQLAQQHAMYVRQQKQIKHIQSYVDRFRYKATKARQAQSRIKMLERMEQIAPAHVDSPFRFHFVEPEKQPQHLLGLSDAAVGYGDETVLDNIELHLSAGDRIGLLGVNGAGKSTLVKALSTGSTLLKGERVLSKDTKIGYFAQHQLELLRPEHSPIDHLRDCAPDDREQDHRNYLGRFGFGGERIFEPVAPFSGGEKARLVLALMIRQGPNLLLLDEPTNHLDLEMRQALSVALIEYTGALVVISHDRHLLRSVCDELLIVHDGIVDRFNRSLDDYPAWLREQEEKAEQALTKWKESPAKSVNRKQQRQEQAQRRKRLKPLYDKVRDVETDLASNRSRLAELEARLADEAIYANPDRQDELTQLVREQATIKSAIESLEGEWLEASEELEQSS
;
A
#
# COMPACT_ATOMS: atom_id res chain seq x y z
N MET A 1 16.48 -21.34 -5.13
CA MET A 1 16.32 -21.87 -3.75
C MET A 1 16.92 -20.86 -2.79
N LEU A 2 16.19 -20.49 -1.74
CA LEU A 2 16.66 -19.57 -0.69
C LEU A 2 16.96 -20.37 0.59
N ALA A 3 18.18 -20.27 1.13
CA ALA A 3 18.54 -20.92 2.39
C ALA A 3 19.29 -19.96 3.32
N LEU A 4 18.86 -19.92 4.57
CA LEU A 4 19.51 -19.24 5.68
C LEU A 4 20.12 -20.29 6.59
N THR A 5 21.38 -20.11 6.98
CA THR A 5 22.09 -21.04 7.86
C THR A 5 22.76 -20.28 9.00
N ASN A 6 22.24 -20.47 10.22
CA ASN A 6 22.73 -19.83 11.46
C ASN A 6 22.90 -18.31 11.36
N ILE A 7 21.97 -17.63 10.68
CA ILE A 7 22.02 -16.18 10.51
C ILE A 7 21.77 -15.49 11.85
N ALA A 8 22.65 -14.54 12.18
CA ALA A 8 22.42 -13.53 13.21
C ALA A 8 22.39 -12.14 12.56
N LEU A 9 21.47 -11.28 13.01
CA LEU A 9 21.35 -9.92 12.53
C LEU A 9 21.13 -8.96 13.70
N ARG A 10 21.94 -7.89 13.74
CA ARG A 10 21.88 -6.83 14.75
C ARG A 10 21.67 -5.48 14.09
N ARG A 11 21.03 -4.57 14.79
CA ARG A 11 20.93 -3.18 14.37
C ARG A 11 21.38 -2.24 15.48
N GLY A 12 22.60 -1.74 15.34
CA GLY A 12 23.29 -1.00 16.41
C GLY A 12 23.55 -1.88 17.64
N ARG A 13 22.94 -1.57 18.76
CA ARG A 13 23.08 -2.38 20.00
C ARG A 13 22.00 -3.44 20.18
N LYS A 14 20.99 -3.46 19.32
CA LYS A 14 19.85 -4.36 19.44
C LYS A 14 20.07 -5.59 18.56
N THR A 15 20.07 -6.77 19.18
CA THR A 15 19.93 -8.03 18.45
C THR A 15 18.50 -8.16 17.95
N LEU A 16 18.33 -8.47 16.67
CA LEU A 16 17.04 -8.70 16.04
C LEU A 16 16.69 -10.18 16.09
N PHE A 17 17.62 -11.03 15.65
CA PHE A 17 17.50 -12.48 15.77
C PHE A 17 18.89 -13.14 15.67
N GLU A 18 18.99 -14.35 16.24
CA GLU A 18 20.19 -15.18 16.26
C GLU A 18 19.85 -16.60 15.79
N SER A 19 20.86 -17.29 15.22
CA SER A 19 20.76 -18.70 14.79
C SER A 19 19.57 -19.02 13.87
N ALA A 20 19.13 -18.06 13.06
CA ALA A 20 18.03 -18.26 12.13
C ALA A 20 18.45 -19.25 11.01
N SER A 21 17.73 -20.35 10.88
CA SER A 21 18.02 -21.38 9.87
C SER A 21 16.73 -21.91 9.28
N PHE A 22 16.53 -21.70 7.97
CA PHE A 22 15.41 -22.28 7.22
C PHE A 22 15.69 -22.29 5.72
N GLN A 23 14.92 -23.07 4.97
CA GLN A 23 15.01 -23.16 3.52
C GLN A 23 13.64 -23.01 2.88
N LEU A 24 13.63 -22.31 1.73
CA LEU A 24 12.45 -22.12 0.89
C LEU A 24 12.75 -22.55 -0.54
N HIS A 25 11.74 -23.16 -1.16
CA HIS A 25 11.77 -23.63 -2.54
C HIS A 25 10.70 -22.92 -3.37
N ALA A 26 10.85 -22.93 -4.69
CA ALA A 26 9.86 -22.41 -5.62
C ALA A 26 8.46 -22.96 -5.31
N GLY A 27 7.43 -22.14 -5.43
CA GLY A 27 6.04 -22.45 -5.07
C GLY A 27 5.73 -22.38 -3.57
N GLN A 28 6.71 -22.16 -2.70
CA GLN A 28 6.45 -21.98 -1.27
C GLN A 28 6.12 -20.53 -0.94
N ARG A 29 5.12 -20.35 -0.08
CA ARG A 29 4.62 -19.05 0.35
C ARG A 29 4.76 -18.92 1.85
N LEU A 30 5.67 -18.04 2.28
CA LEU A 30 6.03 -17.80 3.67
C LEU A 30 5.39 -16.51 4.18
N GLY A 31 4.58 -16.59 5.22
CA GLY A 31 4.15 -15.44 6.02
C GLY A 31 5.19 -15.13 7.09
N LEU A 32 5.76 -13.93 7.09
CA LEU A 32 6.70 -13.46 8.12
C LEU A 32 5.96 -12.58 9.13
N ILE A 33 5.86 -13.06 10.37
CA ILE A 33 5.11 -12.41 11.44
C ILE A 33 5.98 -12.13 12.65
N GLY A 34 5.55 -11.21 13.49
CA GLY A 34 6.22 -10.79 14.73
C GLY A 34 5.89 -9.35 15.09
N ALA A 35 6.21 -8.94 16.31
CA ALA A 35 5.98 -7.59 16.81
C ALA A 35 6.66 -6.51 15.93
N ASN A 36 6.17 -5.26 16.04
CA ASN A 36 6.82 -4.15 15.35
C ASN A 36 8.26 -3.95 15.88
N GLY A 37 9.21 -3.77 14.95
CA GLY A 37 10.63 -3.62 15.26
C GLY A 37 11.35 -4.90 15.69
N CYS A 38 10.79 -6.10 15.43
CA CYS A 38 11.46 -7.39 15.67
C CYS A 38 12.46 -7.78 14.57
N GLY A 39 12.49 -7.05 13.42
CA GLY A 39 13.48 -7.30 12.37
C GLY A 39 12.91 -7.78 11.03
N LYS A 40 11.58 -7.77 10.82
CA LYS A 40 10.95 -8.20 9.55
C LYS A 40 11.52 -7.48 8.33
N SER A 41 11.50 -6.16 8.31
CA SER A 41 12.04 -5.34 7.20
C SER A 41 13.58 -5.43 7.12
N SER A 42 14.29 -5.68 8.23
CA SER A 42 15.74 -5.91 8.20
C SER A 42 16.09 -7.25 7.57
N LEU A 43 15.27 -8.28 7.76
CA LEU A 43 15.42 -9.56 7.05
C LEU A 43 15.22 -9.34 5.53
N PHE A 44 14.24 -8.56 5.12
CA PHE A 44 14.06 -8.23 3.69
C PHE A 44 15.24 -7.44 3.13
N ALA A 45 15.73 -6.42 3.85
CA ALA A 45 16.93 -5.65 3.45
C ALA A 45 18.18 -6.55 3.31
N MET A 46 18.33 -7.57 4.17
CA MET A 46 19.40 -8.56 4.05
C MET A 46 19.24 -9.43 2.80
N LEU A 47 18.01 -9.87 2.48
CA LEU A 47 17.73 -10.64 1.26
C LEU A 47 17.95 -9.83 -0.01
N LEU A 48 17.74 -8.51 0.04
CA LEU A 48 18.02 -7.58 -1.06
C LEU A 48 19.52 -7.22 -1.20
N GLY A 49 20.36 -7.68 -0.26
CA GLY A 49 21.79 -7.35 -0.25
C GLY A 49 22.11 -5.95 0.26
N GLU A 50 21.14 -5.26 0.87
CA GLU A 50 21.32 -3.93 1.49
C GLU A 50 21.96 -4.02 2.88
N LEU A 51 21.83 -5.18 3.54
CA LEU A 51 22.43 -5.49 4.83
C LEU A 51 23.18 -6.83 4.75
N GLU A 52 24.36 -6.87 5.33
CA GLU A 52 25.10 -8.12 5.53
C GLU A 52 24.71 -8.77 6.87
N PRO A 53 24.62 -10.09 6.95
CA PRO A 53 24.44 -10.78 8.22
C PRO A 53 25.66 -10.62 9.12
N ASP A 54 25.48 -10.47 10.44
CA ASP A 54 26.59 -10.41 11.39
C ASP A 54 27.26 -11.78 11.56
N GLU A 55 26.49 -12.88 11.46
CA GLU A 55 26.96 -14.26 11.52
C GLU A 55 26.08 -15.14 10.62
N GLY A 56 26.65 -16.26 10.17
CA GLY A 56 25.96 -17.25 9.34
C GLY A 56 26.12 -17.03 7.84
N GLU A 57 25.36 -17.77 7.05
CA GLU A 57 25.46 -17.78 5.59
C GLU A 57 24.07 -17.69 4.95
N LEU A 58 23.93 -16.77 3.99
CA LEU A 58 22.78 -16.63 3.13
C LEU A 58 23.11 -17.23 1.75
N ALA A 59 22.44 -18.32 1.39
CA ALA A 59 22.58 -18.96 0.09
C ALA A 59 21.40 -18.55 -0.81
N LEU A 60 21.70 -17.71 -1.80
CA LEU A 60 20.84 -17.29 -2.90
C LEU A 60 21.55 -17.61 -4.21
N ASP A 61 20.82 -18.06 -5.24
CA ASP A 61 21.40 -18.16 -6.58
C ASP A 61 21.59 -16.73 -7.11
N PRO A 62 22.81 -16.34 -7.53
CA PRO A 62 23.06 -15.01 -8.10
C PRO A 62 22.24 -14.69 -9.35
N LYS A 63 21.60 -15.71 -9.94
CA LYS A 63 20.73 -15.55 -11.12
C LYS A 63 19.27 -15.33 -10.74
N ASP A 64 18.88 -15.60 -9.48
CA ASP A 64 17.50 -15.42 -9.03
C ASP A 64 17.16 -13.92 -9.04
N GLU A 65 16.12 -13.53 -9.74
CA GLU A 65 15.61 -12.17 -9.76
C GLU A 65 14.66 -11.95 -8.57
N ILE A 66 14.98 -10.93 -7.76
CA ILE A 66 14.19 -10.59 -6.58
C ILE A 66 13.36 -9.35 -6.88
N ALA A 67 12.02 -9.51 -6.82
CA ALA A 67 11.11 -8.39 -6.82
C ALA A 67 10.74 -8.00 -5.39
N HIS A 68 10.66 -6.71 -5.15
CA HIS A 68 10.34 -6.14 -3.84
C HIS A 68 9.47 -4.89 -4.01
N VAL A 69 8.52 -4.71 -3.10
CA VAL A 69 7.71 -3.49 -3.03
C VAL A 69 8.42 -2.48 -2.15
N ALA A 70 8.97 -1.43 -2.77
CA ALA A 70 9.60 -0.33 -2.04
C ALA A 70 8.55 0.45 -1.23
N GLN A 71 8.89 0.83 0.01
CA GLN A 71 8.04 1.67 0.86
C GLN A 71 8.04 3.15 0.43
N GLU A 72 8.99 3.54 -0.41
CA GLU A 72 9.07 4.90 -0.92
C GLU A 72 8.02 5.16 -2.01
N SER A 73 7.39 6.34 -1.91
CA SER A 73 6.43 6.77 -2.92
C SER A 73 7.13 7.02 -4.25
N PRO A 74 6.68 6.45 -5.37
CA PRO A 74 7.29 6.67 -6.67
C PRO A 74 7.19 8.12 -7.10
N HIS A 75 8.28 8.64 -7.64
CA HIS A 75 8.37 9.94 -8.28
C HIS A 75 8.70 9.74 -9.76
N GLY A 76 7.69 9.81 -10.65
CA GLY A 76 7.88 9.61 -12.09
C GLY A 76 7.05 10.58 -12.93
N ILE A 77 7.58 10.92 -14.11
CA ILE A 77 6.90 11.77 -15.10
C ILE A 77 6.10 10.91 -16.09
N GLY A 78 6.44 9.61 -16.20
CA GLY A 78 5.81 8.65 -17.11
C GLY A 78 4.37 8.30 -16.75
N SER A 79 3.67 7.68 -17.69
CA SER A 79 2.31 7.17 -17.49
C SER A 79 2.28 6.02 -16.46
N ALA A 80 1.11 5.76 -15.88
CA ALA A 80 0.94 4.65 -14.93
C ALA A 80 1.29 3.29 -15.57
N VAL A 81 0.88 3.04 -16.81
CA VAL A 81 1.17 1.79 -17.51
C VAL A 81 2.66 1.64 -17.82
N ASP A 82 3.34 2.70 -18.24
CA ASP A 82 4.78 2.68 -18.47
C ASP A 82 5.55 2.40 -17.19
N TYR A 83 5.16 3.07 -16.08
CA TYR A 83 5.76 2.85 -14.79
C TYR A 83 5.64 1.40 -14.31
N VAL A 84 4.49 0.75 -14.57
CA VAL A 84 4.31 -0.67 -14.25
C VAL A 84 5.19 -1.55 -15.13
N MET A 85 5.26 -1.26 -16.44
CA MET A 85 6.14 -1.99 -17.36
C MET A 85 7.63 -1.88 -17.02
N ASP A 86 8.07 -0.80 -16.35
CA ASP A 86 9.45 -0.66 -15.85
C ASP A 86 9.81 -1.71 -14.77
N GLY A 87 8.83 -2.45 -14.25
CA GLY A 87 9.05 -3.60 -13.38
C GLY A 87 9.71 -4.79 -14.10
N ASP A 88 9.46 -4.97 -15.39
CA ASP A 88 10.08 -6.00 -16.23
C ASP A 88 11.36 -5.42 -16.89
N ARG A 89 12.48 -5.52 -16.15
CA ARG A 89 13.78 -4.97 -16.59
C ARG A 89 14.27 -5.57 -17.88
N GLU A 90 14.05 -6.87 -18.08
CA GLU A 90 14.45 -7.55 -19.31
C GLU A 90 13.67 -7.00 -20.51
N LEU A 91 12.36 -6.80 -20.36
CA LEU A 91 11.52 -6.15 -21.38
C LEU A 91 12.09 -4.79 -21.79
N ARG A 92 12.39 -3.93 -20.81
CA ARG A 92 12.91 -2.58 -21.09
C ARG A 92 14.29 -2.61 -21.74
N SER A 93 15.16 -3.52 -21.35
CA SER A 93 16.48 -3.67 -21.97
C SER A 93 16.38 -4.10 -23.44
N VAL A 94 15.48 -5.05 -23.75
CA VAL A 94 15.23 -5.52 -25.12
C VAL A 94 14.57 -4.40 -25.95
N GLN A 95 13.60 -3.66 -25.39
CA GLN A 95 12.97 -2.51 -26.08
C GLN A 95 14.00 -1.42 -26.41
N ALA A 96 14.89 -1.08 -25.47
CA ALA A 96 15.94 -0.10 -25.70
C ALA A 96 16.93 -0.57 -26.80
N ALA A 97 17.36 -1.84 -26.74
CA ALA A 97 18.25 -2.42 -27.76
C ALA A 97 17.61 -2.45 -29.14
N ILE A 98 16.30 -2.72 -29.26
CA ILE A 98 15.57 -2.66 -30.52
C ILE A 98 15.56 -1.22 -31.06
N ALA A 99 15.21 -0.23 -30.20
CA ALA A 99 15.16 1.17 -30.59
C ALA A 99 16.52 1.70 -31.03
N GLU A 100 17.61 1.34 -30.34
CA GLU A 100 18.98 1.66 -30.74
C GLU A 100 19.36 0.98 -32.07
N GLY A 101 19.02 -0.29 -32.22
CA GLY A 101 19.29 -1.04 -33.45
C GLY A 101 18.53 -0.54 -34.69
N GLU A 102 17.30 -0.04 -34.49
CA GLU A 102 16.53 0.59 -35.59
C GLU A 102 17.08 1.95 -35.99
N ALA A 103 17.67 2.70 -35.06
CA ALA A 103 18.30 4.00 -35.30
C ALA A 103 19.71 3.88 -35.88
N ALA A 104 20.39 2.74 -35.73
CA ALA A 104 21.74 2.52 -36.22
C ALA A 104 21.77 2.24 -37.74
N ALA A 105 22.77 2.83 -38.44
CA ALA A 105 22.97 2.60 -39.88
C ALA A 105 23.44 1.17 -40.19
N ASP A 106 24.18 0.54 -39.27
CA ASP A 106 24.59 -0.86 -39.33
C ASP A 106 23.63 -1.65 -38.43
N LYS A 107 22.67 -2.35 -39.03
CA LYS A 107 21.62 -3.08 -38.28
C LYS A 107 22.26 -4.28 -37.56
N PRO A 108 22.54 -4.20 -36.27
CA PRO A 108 22.88 -5.40 -35.50
C PRO A 108 21.70 -6.37 -35.58
N ASP A 109 21.91 -7.64 -35.22
CA ASP A 109 20.96 -8.75 -35.31
C ASP A 109 19.58 -8.47 -34.70
N LEU A 110 18.84 -7.50 -35.30
CA LEU A 110 17.47 -7.13 -34.93
C LEU A 110 16.54 -8.35 -34.83
N HIS A 111 16.83 -9.38 -35.65
CA HIS A 111 16.10 -10.64 -35.61
C HIS A 111 16.21 -11.32 -34.25
N LEU A 112 17.40 -11.39 -33.66
CA LEU A 112 17.61 -12.00 -32.33
C LEU A 112 16.91 -11.20 -31.23
N LEU A 113 16.87 -9.87 -31.36
CA LEU A 113 16.17 -9.02 -30.38
C LEU A 113 14.64 -9.21 -30.47
N TYR A 114 14.09 -9.36 -31.68
CA TYR A 114 12.67 -9.66 -31.85
C TYR A 114 12.31 -11.08 -31.41
N GLU A 115 13.17 -12.08 -31.66
CA GLU A 115 13.02 -13.43 -31.09
C GLU A 115 13.04 -13.40 -29.55
N ARG A 116 13.96 -12.61 -28.98
CA ARG A 116 13.99 -12.43 -27.54
C ARG A 116 12.72 -11.76 -27.02
N MET A 117 12.24 -10.72 -27.72
CA MET A 117 10.98 -10.04 -27.39
C MET A 117 9.78 -10.99 -27.41
N GLU A 118 9.72 -11.92 -28.37
CA GLU A 118 8.69 -12.96 -28.45
C GLU A 118 8.85 -13.97 -27.30
N ALA A 119 10.06 -14.45 -27.05
CA ALA A 119 10.36 -15.41 -25.97
C ALA A 119 9.98 -14.91 -24.58
N ILE A 120 10.07 -13.58 -24.38
CA ILE A 120 9.66 -12.94 -23.14
C ILE A 120 8.21 -12.44 -23.17
N ASP A 121 7.35 -12.85 -24.12
CA ASP A 121 5.99 -12.33 -24.30
C ASP A 121 5.93 -10.79 -24.24
N GLY A 122 6.95 -10.11 -24.76
CA GLY A 122 7.11 -8.67 -24.64
C GLY A 122 6.00 -7.89 -25.37
N PHE A 123 5.46 -8.43 -26.46
CA PHE A 123 4.35 -7.82 -27.21
C PHE A 123 3.03 -7.77 -26.42
N THR A 124 2.88 -8.59 -25.37
CA THR A 124 1.70 -8.59 -24.50
C THR A 124 1.92 -7.81 -23.19
N ALA A 125 3.08 -7.18 -23.02
CA ALA A 125 3.48 -6.53 -21.78
C ALA A 125 2.51 -5.42 -21.35
N GLU A 126 2.08 -4.56 -22.28
CA GLU A 126 1.09 -3.50 -22.00
C GLU A 126 -0.26 -4.08 -21.53
N SER A 127 -0.70 -5.18 -22.14
CA SER A 127 -1.93 -5.88 -21.71
C SER A 127 -1.76 -6.53 -20.34
N ARG A 128 -0.56 -7.06 -20.01
CA ARG A 128 -0.24 -7.57 -18.66
C ARG A 128 -0.25 -6.45 -17.63
N ALA A 129 0.42 -5.33 -17.93
CA ALA A 129 0.43 -4.14 -17.06
C ALA A 129 -0.97 -3.58 -16.83
N SER A 130 -1.79 -3.48 -17.90
CA SER A 130 -3.19 -3.03 -17.80
C SER A 130 -4.05 -3.95 -16.94
N ARG A 131 -3.83 -5.28 -17.00
CA ARG A 131 -4.54 -6.24 -16.13
C ARG A 131 -4.12 -6.10 -14.66
N LEU A 132 -2.84 -5.80 -14.38
CA LEU A 132 -2.37 -5.52 -13.02
C LEU A 132 -3.00 -4.23 -12.47
N LEU A 133 -3.01 -3.16 -13.28
CA LEU A 133 -3.65 -1.89 -12.92
C LEU A 133 -5.14 -2.07 -12.65
N HIS A 134 -5.87 -2.73 -13.54
CA HIS A 134 -7.30 -3.02 -13.36
C HIS A 134 -7.56 -3.81 -12.07
N GLY A 135 -6.78 -4.86 -11.83
CA GLY A 135 -6.93 -5.68 -10.63
C GLY A 135 -6.66 -4.95 -9.31
N LEU A 136 -5.83 -3.91 -9.35
CA LEU A 136 -5.55 -3.03 -8.22
C LEU A 136 -6.48 -1.81 -8.14
N GLY A 137 -7.52 -1.77 -8.99
CA GLY A 137 -8.63 -0.81 -8.91
C GLY A 137 -8.45 0.46 -9.73
N PHE A 138 -7.45 0.54 -10.63
CA PHE A 138 -7.31 1.69 -11.53
C PHE A 138 -8.35 1.65 -12.66
N ALA A 139 -8.94 2.80 -12.95
CA ALA A 139 -9.82 2.96 -14.09
C ALA A 139 -9.03 3.01 -15.41
N ALA A 140 -9.64 2.60 -16.53
CA ALA A 140 -8.94 2.49 -17.80
C ALA A 140 -8.42 3.84 -18.35
N ASP A 141 -9.07 4.93 -18.04
CA ASP A 141 -8.66 6.30 -18.36
C ASP A 141 -7.47 6.80 -17.52
N GLU A 142 -7.20 6.14 -16.39
CA GLU A 142 -6.07 6.47 -15.52
C GLU A 142 -4.75 5.82 -15.96
N TYR A 143 -4.77 4.85 -16.88
CA TYR A 143 -3.55 4.13 -17.30
C TYR A 143 -2.51 5.05 -17.96
N THR A 144 -2.97 6.07 -18.67
CA THR A 144 -2.12 7.08 -19.33
C THR A 144 -1.80 8.28 -18.44
N LYS A 145 -2.40 8.39 -17.25
CA LYS A 145 -2.20 9.48 -16.31
C LYS A 145 -0.78 9.45 -15.73
N PRO A 146 -0.09 10.59 -15.61
CA PRO A 146 1.24 10.67 -15.02
C PRO A 146 1.25 10.22 -13.55
N VAL A 147 2.28 9.46 -13.15
CA VAL A 147 2.44 8.91 -11.78
C VAL A 147 2.34 9.99 -10.70
N ARG A 148 2.89 11.18 -10.95
CA ARG A 148 2.89 12.31 -10.01
C ARG A 148 1.50 12.83 -9.65
N GLU A 149 0.50 12.59 -10.50
CA GLU A 149 -0.87 13.08 -10.30
C GLU A 149 -1.71 12.19 -9.39
N PHE A 150 -1.19 11.02 -9.06
CA PHE A 150 -1.83 10.10 -8.13
C PHE A 150 -1.54 10.46 -6.67
N SER A 151 -2.51 10.21 -5.79
CA SER A 151 -2.31 10.32 -4.34
C SER A 151 -1.29 9.31 -3.81
N GLY A 152 -0.79 9.50 -2.57
CA GLY A 152 0.20 8.60 -1.97
C GLY A 152 -0.24 7.13 -1.96
N GLY A 153 -1.49 6.85 -1.59
CA GLY A 153 -2.03 5.48 -1.58
C GLY A 153 -2.11 4.86 -2.97
N TRP A 154 -2.51 5.63 -3.99
CA TRP A 154 -2.52 5.17 -5.38
C TRP A 154 -1.11 4.93 -5.93
N ARG A 155 -0.14 5.76 -5.54
CA ARG A 155 1.27 5.55 -5.90
C ARG A 155 1.83 4.27 -5.27
N MET A 156 1.44 3.93 -4.03
CA MET A 156 1.81 2.64 -3.41
C MET A 156 1.22 1.45 -4.16
N ARG A 157 -0.01 1.55 -4.69
CA ARG A 157 -0.60 0.53 -5.57
C ARG A 157 0.18 0.39 -6.89
N LEU A 158 0.68 1.49 -7.47
CA LEU A 158 1.56 1.45 -8.64
C LEU A 158 2.88 0.73 -8.34
N ASN A 159 3.50 0.95 -7.16
CA ASN A 159 4.68 0.20 -6.73
C ASN A 159 4.40 -1.30 -6.65
N LEU A 160 3.26 -1.67 -6.08
CA LEU A 160 2.84 -3.07 -6.03
C LEU A 160 2.67 -3.64 -7.45
N ALA A 161 1.94 -2.93 -8.34
CA ALA A 161 1.77 -3.34 -9.73
C ALA A 161 3.10 -3.55 -10.45
N ARG A 162 4.06 -2.65 -10.24
CA ARG A 162 5.41 -2.73 -10.79
C ARG A 162 6.18 -3.96 -10.29
N ALA A 163 6.10 -4.25 -8.98
CA ALA A 163 6.71 -5.45 -8.41
C ALA A 163 6.08 -6.75 -8.97
N LEU A 164 4.75 -6.77 -9.13
CA LEU A 164 4.03 -7.90 -9.72
C LEU A 164 4.27 -8.06 -11.23
N MET A 165 4.71 -7.00 -11.94
CA MET A 165 5.09 -7.06 -13.35
C MET A 165 6.45 -7.70 -13.56
N CYS A 166 7.34 -7.61 -12.56
CA CYS A 166 8.65 -8.23 -12.56
C CYS A 166 8.55 -9.76 -12.71
N ARG A 167 9.41 -10.35 -13.55
CA ARG A 167 9.55 -11.81 -13.70
C ARG A 167 10.50 -12.34 -12.66
N SER A 168 10.08 -12.32 -11.41
CA SER A 168 10.92 -12.66 -10.30
C SER A 168 10.84 -14.14 -9.93
N ASP A 169 11.97 -14.67 -9.43
CA ASP A 169 12.06 -15.98 -8.79
C ASP A 169 11.68 -15.89 -7.31
N ILE A 170 11.90 -14.70 -6.72
CA ILE A 170 11.59 -14.39 -5.33
C ILE A 170 10.81 -13.08 -5.28
N LEU A 171 9.66 -13.10 -4.62
CA LEU A 171 8.80 -11.94 -4.42
C LEU A 171 8.70 -11.61 -2.93
N LEU A 172 9.16 -10.41 -2.56
CA LEU A 172 9.14 -9.89 -1.19
C LEU A 172 8.09 -8.79 -1.07
N LEU A 173 7.07 -9.02 -0.25
CA LEU A 173 5.98 -8.08 -0.03
C LEU A 173 5.93 -7.63 1.43
N ASP A 174 6.15 -6.34 1.68
CA ASP A 174 6.04 -5.73 3.01
C ASP A 174 4.72 -4.95 3.10
N GLU A 175 3.77 -5.46 3.88
CA GLU A 175 2.42 -4.91 4.10
C GLU A 175 1.66 -4.57 2.78
N PRO A 176 1.53 -5.53 1.85
CA PRO A 176 0.94 -5.25 0.53
C PRO A 176 -0.55 -4.92 0.58
N THR A 177 -1.25 -5.27 1.67
CA THR A 177 -2.68 -4.99 1.88
C THR A 177 -2.96 -3.56 2.33
N ASN A 178 -1.94 -2.83 2.81
CA ASN A 178 -2.10 -1.43 3.19
C ASN A 178 -2.51 -0.59 1.97
N HIS A 179 -3.49 0.27 2.15
CA HIS A 179 -4.08 1.14 1.11
C HIS A 179 -4.85 0.42 -0.01
N LEU A 180 -5.01 -0.92 0.04
CA LEU A 180 -5.88 -1.66 -0.85
C LEU A 180 -7.30 -1.69 -0.28
N ASP A 181 -8.31 -1.62 -1.15
CA ASP A 181 -9.67 -1.95 -0.80
C ASP A 181 -9.91 -3.47 -0.90
N LEU A 182 -11.02 -3.91 -0.34
CA LEU A 182 -11.32 -5.35 -0.29
C LEU A 182 -11.34 -6.02 -1.68
N PRO A 183 -11.87 -5.40 -2.76
CA PRO A 183 -11.76 -5.96 -4.12
C PRO A 183 -10.31 -6.18 -4.58
N ALA A 184 -9.44 -5.19 -4.36
CA ALA A 184 -8.03 -5.28 -4.75
C ALA A 184 -7.28 -6.33 -3.91
N ILE A 185 -7.58 -6.46 -2.60
CA ILE A 185 -7.03 -7.53 -1.74
C ILE A 185 -7.42 -8.90 -2.29
N LEU A 186 -8.70 -9.14 -2.60
CA LEU A 186 -9.21 -10.39 -3.14
C LEU A 186 -8.62 -10.73 -4.52
N TRP A 187 -8.36 -9.71 -5.34
CA TRP A 187 -7.68 -9.90 -6.60
C TRP A 187 -6.20 -10.27 -6.39
N LEU A 188 -5.51 -9.58 -5.48
CA LEU A 188 -4.11 -9.85 -5.13
C LEU A 188 -3.94 -11.28 -4.57
N GLU A 189 -4.84 -11.74 -3.69
CA GLU A 189 -4.87 -13.12 -3.19
C GLU A 189 -4.90 -14.14 -4.32
N ARG A 190 -5.80 -13.94 -5.30
CA ARG A 190 -5.93 -14.82 -6.46
C ARG A 190 -4.68 -14.81 -7.33
N TRP A 191 -4.03 -13.66 -7.49
CA TRP A 191 -2.80 -13.52 -8.25
C TRP A 191 -1.64 -14.24 -7.54
N LEU A 192 -1.44 -14.00 -6.25
CA LEU A 192 -0.37 -14.59 -5.45
C LEU A 192 -0.50 -16.12 -5.30
N LYS A 193 -1.71 -16.65 -5.28
CA LYS A 193 -1.94 -18.12 -5.30
C LYS A 193 -1.41 -18.79 -6.57
N ARG A 194 -1.27 -18.07 -7.67
CA ARG A 194 -0.77 -18.57 -8.96
C ARG A 194 0.73 -18.30 -9.14
N TYR A 195 1.34 -17.54 -8.23
CA TYR A 195 2.76 -17.25 -8.32
C TYR A 195 3.59 -18.52 -8.06
N GLU A 196 4.51 -18.84 -8.99
CA GLU A 196 5.27 -20.10 -8.99
C GLU A 196 6.62 -19.98 -8.29
N GLY A 197 7.13 -18.76 -8.07
CA GLY A 197 8.37 -18.47 -7.37
C GLY A 197 8.26 -18.63 -5.85
N ILE A 198 9.26 -18.16 -5.13
CA ILE A 198 9.25 -18.06 -3.67
C ILE A 198 8.56 -16.76 -3.27
N LEU A 199 7.48 -16.85 -2.51
CA LEU A 199 6.82 -15.69 -1.94
C LEU A 199 7.18 -15.55 -0.45
N MET A 200 7.64 -14.37 -0.06
CA MET A 200 7.72 -13.97 1.35
C MET A 200 6.86 -12.72 1.57
N VAL A 201 5.93 -12.80 2.50
CA VAL A 201 5.00 -11.71 2.77
C VAL A 201 5.00 -11.36 4.26
N VAL A 202 5.14 -10.08 4.55
CA VAL A 202 4.85 -9.47 5.84
C VAL A 202 3.45 -8.89 5.75
N SER A 203 2.54 -9.28 6.61
CA SER A 203 1.22 -8.67 6.70
C SER A 203 0.64 -8.78 8.10
N HIS A 204 -0.20 -7.81 8.44
CA HIS A 204 -1.01 -7.81 9.65
C HIS A 204 -2.47 -8.20 9.37
N ASP A 205 -2.82 -8.58 8.14
CA ASP A 205 -4.12 -9.11 7.75
C ASP A 205 -4.13 -10.64 7.89
N ARG A 206 -4.91 -11.14 8.85
CA ARG A 206 -5.01 -12.58 9.18
C ARG A 206 -5.61 -13.39 8.05
N ASP A 207 -6.73 -12.92 7.50
CA ASP A 207 -7.44 -13.62 6.43
C ASP A 207 -6.57 -13.70 5.17
N PHE A 208 -5.83 -12.62 4.87
CA PHE A 208 -4.87 -12.60 3.76
C PHE A 208 -3.73 -13.61 3.95
N LEU A 209 -3.12 -13.65 5.14
CA LEU A 209 -2.07 -14.64 5.45
C LEU A 209 -2.62 -16.07 5.40
N ASP A 210 -3.83 -16.28 5.90
CA ASP A 210 -4.47 -17.59 5.95
C ASP A 210 -4.76 -18.15 4.55
N GLU A 211 -5.17 -17.28 3.64
CA GLU A 211 -5.49 -17.63 2.25
C GLU A 211 -4.26 -17.90 1.38
N ILE A 212 -3.12 -17.27 1.68
CA ILE A 212 -1.93 -17.32 0.81
C ILE A 212 -0.86 -18.23 1.37
N CYS A 213 -0.55 -18.15 2.67
CA CYS A 213 0.64 -18.76 3.24
C CYS A 213 0.50 -20.28 3.38
N THR A 214 1.58 -20.99 3.03
CA THR A 214 1.75 -22.43 3.28
C THR A 214 2.69 -22.71 4.44
N ARG A 215 3.45 -21.70 4.85
CA ARG A 215 4.36 -21.70 6.00
C ARG A 215 4.31 -20.35 6.69
N VAL A 216 4.60 -20.34 7.99
CA VAL A 216 4.68 -19.13 8.80
C VAL A 216 6.02 -19.11 9.52
N ALA A 217 6.79 -18.02 9.37
CA ALA A 217 7.98 -17.73 10.15
C ALA A 217 7.64 -16.69 11.21
N HIS A 218 7.77 -17.05 12.47
CA HIS A 218 7.49 -16.18 13.60
C HIS A 218 8.78 -15.71 14.25
N ILE A 219 8.99 -14.38 14.25
CA ILE A 219 10.13 -13.75 14.94
C ILE A 219 9.70 -13.39 16.36
N GLU A 220 10.22 -14.12 17.33
CA GLU A 220 9.92 -13.93 18.75
C GLU A 220 11.16 -14.26 19.59
N ASN A 221 11.41 -13.48 20.65
CA ASN A 221 12.54 -13.69 21.57
C ASN A 221 13.89 -13.85 20.84
N GLU A 222 14.16 -12.98 19.87
CA GLU A 222 15.40 -12.98 19.08
C GLU A 222 15.62 -14.28 18.27
N THR A 223 14.58 -15.06 18.03
CA THR A 223 14.61 -16.30 17.25
C THR A 223 13.60 -16.28 16.13
N ILE A 224 13.87 -17.04 15.05
CA ILE A 224 12.91 -17.26 13.97
C ILE A 224 12.44 -18.72 14.02
N ASN A 225 11.18 -18.92 14.32
CA ASN A 225 10.54 -20.24 14.37
C ASN A 225 9.68 -20.46 13.13
N LEU A 226 9.94 -21.56 12.41
CA LEU A 226 9.18 -21.91 11.20
C LEU A 226 8.09 -22.91 11.53
N PHE A 227 6.87 -22.60 11.09
CA PHE A 227 5.69 -23.45 11.21
C PHE A 227 5.19 -23.84 9.81
N THR A 228 4.76 -25.10 9.66
CA THR A 228 4.12 -25.56 8.44
C THR A 228 2.62 -25.42 8.60
N GLY A 229 1.96 -24.84 7.60
CA GLY A 229 0.53 -24.58 7.59
C GLY A 229 0.23 -23.09 7.38
N ASN A 230 -1.06 -22.77 7.41
CA ASN A 230 -1.55 -21.41 7.31
C ASN A 230 -1.51 -20.68 8.66
N TYR A 231 -1.95 -19.41 8.68
CA TYR A 231 -1.89 -18.58 9.88
C TYR A 231 -2.79 -19.10 11.02
N SER A 232 -4.00 -19.56 10.73
CA SER A 232 -4.92 -20.15 11.72
C SER A 232 -4.35 -21.40 12.39
N GLN A 233 -3.68 -22.26 11.62
CA GLN A 233 -3.00 -23.43 12.15
C GLN A 233 -1.83 -23.06 13.05
N PHE A 234 -1.06 -22.03 12.66
CA PHE A 234 0.00 -21.46 13.50
C PHE A 234 -0.57 -20.93 14.83
N GLU A 235 -1.66 -20.12 14.81
CA GLU A 235 -2.28 -19.62 16.05
C GLU A 235 -2.71 -20.75 16.99
N ALA A 236 -3.34 -21.80 16.44
CA ALA A 236 -3.77 -22.95 17.22
C ALA A 236 -2.58 -23.68 17.89
N LEU A 237 -1.51 -23.95 17.11
CA LEU A 237 -0.30 -24.59 17.60
C LEU A 237 0.41 -23.73 18.66
N ARG A 238 0.50 -22.42 18.44
CA ARG A 238 1.11 -21.50 19.40
C ARG A 238 0.31 -21.45 20.70
N ALA A 239 -1.01 -21.38 20.62
CA ALA A 239 -1.88 -21.40 21.79
C ALA A 239 -1.70 -22.69 22.62
N GLU A 240 -1.60 -23.85 21.95
CA GLU A 240 -1.31 -25.12 22.63
C GLU A 240 0.07 -25.14 23.29
N GLN A 241 1.12 -24.68 22.60
CA GLN A 241 2.49 -24.59 23.15
C GLN A 241 2.55 -23.70 24.38
N LEU A 242 1.92 -22.50 24.31
CA LEU A 242 1.85 -21.57 25.45
C LEU A 242 1.08 -22.18 26.63
N ALA A 243 -0.02 -22.87 26.39
CA ALA A 243 -0.79 -23.55 27.43
C ALA A 243 0.03 -24.67 28.11
N GLN A 244 0.77 -25.46 27.32
CA GLN A 244 1.67 -26.50 27.85
C GLN A 244 2.81 -25.89 28.66
N GLN A 245 3.47 -24.85 28.16
CA GLN A 245 4.54 -24.14 28.85
C GLN A 245 4.04 -23.55 30.18
N HIS A 246 2.87 -22.93 30.18
CA HIS A 246 2.25 -22.39 31.40
C HIS A 246 1.95 -23.50 32.42
N ALA A 247 1.40 -24.62 31.99
CA ALA A 247 1.14 -25.77 32.85
C ALA A 247 2.44 -26.34 33.46
N MET A 248 3.51 -26.44 32.66
CA MET A 248 4.83 -26.86 33.12
C MET A 248 5.41 -25.88 34.14
N TYR A 249 5.33 -24.57 33.87
CA TYR A 249 5.77 -23.51 34.77
C TYR A 249 5.04 -23.58 36.13
N VAL A 250 3.70 -23.66 36.13
CA VAL A 250 2.90 -23.77 37.36
C VAL A 250 3.27 -25.02 38.17
N ARG A 251 3.49 -26.15 37.47
CA ARG A 251 3.94 -27.41 38.11
C ARG A 251 5.33 -27.24 38.75
N GLN A 252 6.26 -26.64 38.01
CA GLN A 252 7.62 -26.37 38.53
C GLN A 252 7.59 -25.41 39.72
N GLN A 253 6.81 -24.31 39.68
CA GLN A 253 6.68 -23.38 40.81
C GLN A 253 6.12 -24.04 42.07
N LYS A 254 5.13 -24.94 41.93
CA LYS A 254 4.63 -25.75 43.03
C LYS A 254 5.73 -26.66 43.62
N GLN A 255 6.55 -27.27 42.74
CA GLN A 255 7.64 -28.11 43.17
C GLN A 255 8.75 -27.32 43.88
N ILE A 256 9.12 -26.14 43.36
CA ILE A 256 10.10 -25.23 43.98
C ILE A 256 9.61 -24.82 45.37
N LYS A 257 8.36 -24.34 45.51
CA LYS A 257 7.77 -23.97 46.81
C LYS A 257 7.76 -25.14 47.79
N HIS A 258 7.45 -26.34 47.33
CA HIS A 258 7.45 -27.54 48.19
C HIS A 258 8.88 -27.86 48.69
N ILE A 259 9.89 -27.80 47.81
CA ILE A 259 11.28 -28.05 48.19
C ILE A 259 11.79 -26.95 49.12
N GLN A 260 11.48 -25.67 48.85
CA GLN A 260 11.84 -24.55 49.75
C GLN A 260 11.21 -24.71 51.14
N SER A 261 9.90 -25.01 51.21
CA SER A 261 9.24 -25.22 52.51
C SER A 261 9.84 -26.39 53.29
N TYR A 262 10.28 -27.46 52.59
CA TYR A 262 11.01 -28.57 53.25
C TYR A 262 12.38 -28.13 53.78
N VAL A 263 13.15 -27.37 52.97
CA VAL A 263 14.46 -26.84 53.37
C VAL A 263 14.31 -25.91 54.59
N ASP A 264 13.36 -24.98 54.57
CA ASP A 264 13.13 -24.03 55.67
C ASP A 264 12.75 -24.73 56.99
N ARG A 265 11.90 -25.80 56.90
CA ARG A 265 11.48 -26.57 58.07
C ARG A 265 12.61 -27.40 58.69
N PHE A 266 13.52 -27.92 57.89
CA PHE A 266 14.52 -28.90 58.31
C PHE A 266 15.96 -28.41 58.30
N ARG A 267 16.25 -27.16 57.86
CA ARG A 267 17.58 -26.55 57.76
C ARG A 267 18.36 -26.61 59.10
N TYR A 268 17.67 -26.45 60.22
CA TYR A 268 18.28 -26.40 61.54
C TYR A 268 18.28 -27.75 62.28
N LYS A 269 17.74 -28.83 61.72
CA LYS A 269 17.72 -30.16 62.39
C LYS A 269 18.90 -30.99 61.91
N ALA A 270 19.87 -31.27 62.79
CA ALA A 270 21.11 -31.98 62.48
C ALA A 270 20.88 -33.32 61.76
N THR A 271 19.86 -34.09 62.14
CA THR A 271 19.52 -35.38 61.54
C THR A 271 19.02 -35.32 60.10
N LYS A 272 18.51 -34.16 59.66
CA LYS A 272 17.98 -33.95 58.28
C LYS A 272 18.75 -32.93 57.46
N ALA A 273 19.81 -32.32 58.02
CA ALA A 273 20.63 -31.31 57.35
C ALA A 273 21.22 -31.80 56.01
N ARG A 274 21.67 -33.05 55.93
CA ARG A 274 22.21 -33.67 54.72
C ARG A 274 21.15 -33.77 53.59
N GLN A 275 19.89 -34.10 53.99
CA GLN A 275 18.76 -34.15 53.02
C GLN A 275 18.35 -32.75 52.55
N ALA A 276 18.35 -31.76 53.45
CA ALA A 276 18.09 -30.37 53.11
C ALA A 276 19.16 -29.82 52.13
N GLN A 277 20.44 -30.09 52.39
CA GLN A 277 21.52 -29.72 51.46
C GLN A 277 21.37 -30.39 50.06
N SER A 278 21.00 -31.67 50.00
CA SER A 278 20.76 -32.35 48.73
C SER A 278 19.63 -31.70 47.94
N ARG A 279 18.57 -31.25 48.61
CA ARG A 279 17.44 -30.56 47.97
C ARG A 279 17.78 -29.13 47.54
N ILE A 280 18.64 -28.41 48.27
CA ILE A 280 19.19 -27.12 47.80
C ILE A 280 19.96 -27.32 46.52
N LYS A 281 20.87 -28.29 46.47
CA LYS A 281 21.62 -28.61 45.24
C LYS A 281 20.71 -29.04 44.06
N MET A 282 19.56 -29.65 44.35
CA MET A 282 18.57 -29.98 43.34
C MET A 282 17.89 -28.72 42.81
N LEU A 283 17.54 -27.73 43.65
CA LEU A 283 17.02 -26.43 43.23
C LEU A 283 18.03 -25.66 42.39
N GLU A 284 19.31 -25.64 42.79
CA GLU A 284 20.38 -24.95 42.04
C GLU A 284 20.65 -25.54 40.66
N ARG A 285 20.37 -26.84 40.47
CA ARG A 285 20.53 -27.55 39.17
C ARG A 285 19.25 -27.57 38.34
N MET A 286 18.14 -27.09 38.88
CA MET A 286 16.87 -27.09 38.17
C MET A 286 16.85 -25.95 37.15
N GLU A 287 16.81 -26.29 35.85
CA GLU A 287 16.55 -25.29 34.80
C GLU A 287 15.19 -24.64 35.04
N GLN A 288 15.18 -23.32 35.20
CA GLN A 288 13.95 -22.58 35.44
C GLN A 288 13.21 -22.44 34.12
N ILE A 289 11.99 -23.00 34.06
CA ILE A 289 11.07 -22.76 32.97
C ILE A 289 10.60 -21.31 33.09
N ALA A 290 10.86 -20.51 32.05
CA ALA A 290 10.35 -19.15 31.97
C ALA A 290 8.80 -19.18 31.97
N PRO A 291 8.14 -18.22 32.62
CA PRO A 291 6.71 -18.09 32.48
C PRO A 291 6.36 -17.95 31.01
N ALA A 292 5.32 -18.64 30.56
CA ALA A 292 4.80 -18.39 29.23
C ALA A 292 4.35 -16.92 29.21
N HIS A 293 5.10 -16.10 28.52
CA HIS A 293 4.64 -14.74 28.24
C HIS A 293 3.52 -14.87 27.22
N VAL A 294 2.30 -14.83 27.72
CA VAL A 294 1.13 -14.54 26.87
C VAL A 294 1.19 -13.01 26.68
N ASP A 295 2.07 -12.60 25.78
CA ASP A 295 2.22 -11.20 25.45
C ASP A 295 1.06 -10.78 24.54
N SER A 296 -0.05 -10.41 25.16
CA SER A 296 -0.81 -9.30 24.68
C SER A 296 -0.54 -8.15 25.66
N PRO A 297 0.45 -7.30 25.38
CA PRO A 297 0.78 -6.15 26.23
C PRO A 297 -0.37 -5.15 26.28
N PHE A 298 -1.36 -5.31 25.39
CA PHE A 298 -2.47 -4.39 25.21
C PHE A 298 -3.76 -4.98 25.79
N ARG A 299 -4.24 -4.41 26.90
CA ARG A 299 -5.56 -4.71 27.47
C ARG A 299 -6.26 -3.41 27.82
N PHE A 300 -7.14 -2.99 26.95
CA PHE A 300 -7.97 -1.81 27.20
C PHE A 300 -9.44 -2.16 26.97
N HIS A 301 -10.29 -1.44 27.68
CA HIS A 301 -11.75 -1.56 27.58
C HIS A 301 -12.30 -0.18 27.35
N PHE A 302 -13.35 -0.08 26.57
CA PHE A 302 -14.12 1.16 26.46
C PHE A 302 -14.80 1.42 27.80
N VAL A 303 -14.77 2.68 28.23
CA VAL A 303 -15.50 3.10 29.42
C VAL A 303 -17.00 3.04 29.11
N GLU A 304 -17.80 2.42 29.98
CA GLU A 304 -19.24 2.42 29.81
C GLU A 304 -19.78 3.86 29.80
N PRO A 305 -20.57 4.25 28.80
CA PRO A 305 -21.12 5.58 28.72
C PRO A 305 -22.08 5.86 29.89
N GLU A 306 -21.95 7.01 30.54
CA GLU A 306 -22.84 7.42 31.64
C GLU A 306 -24.30 7.50 31.23
N LYS A 307 -24.56 7.82 29.97
CA LYS A 307 -25.89 7.91 29.37
C LYS A 307 -25.92 7.24 28.01
N GLN A 308 -26.93 6.45 27.77
CA GLN A 308 -27.20 5.79 26.48
C GLN A 308 -28.60 6.16 26.00
N PRO A 309 -28.76 7.27 25.25
CA PRO A 309 -30.02 7.57 24.60
C PRO A 309 -30.37 6.48 23.59
N GLN A 310 -31.65 6.13 23.48
CA GLN A 310 -32.10 5.08 22.58
C GLN A 310 -31.80 5.44 21.10
N HIS A 311 -32.03 6.69 20.72
CA HIS A 311 -31.66 7.23 19.42
C HIS A 311 -30.45 8.13 19.59
N LEU A 312 -29.36 7.84 18.87
CA LEU A 312 -28.10 8.57 18.96
C LEU A 312 -27.96 9.61 17.84
N LEU A 313 -28.16 9.18 16.60
CA LEU A 313 -28.00 10.03 15.43
C LEU A 313 -28.91 9.55 14.30
N GLY A 314 -29.49 10.49 13.53
CA GLY A 314 -30.26 10.21 12.31
C GLY A 314 -29.81 11.11 11.17
N LEU A 315 -29.81 10.55 9.96
CA LEU A 315 -29.77 11.27 8.68
C LEU A 315 -31.03 10.95 7.93
N SER A 316 -31.74 11.98 7.44
CA SER A 316 -32.96 11.83 6.66
C SER A 316 -32.93 12.68 5.39
N ASP A 317 -33.33 12.08 4.25
CA ASP A 317 -33.25 12.68 2.91
C ASP A 317 -31.92 13.35 2.65
N ALA A 318 -30.83 12.73 3.15
CA ALA A 318 -29.50 13.35 3.19
C ALA A 318 -28.72 13.15 1.91
N ALA A 319 -28.09 14.24 1.42
CA ALA A 319 -27.06 14.21 0.39
C ALA A 319 -25.76 14.71 0.98
N VAL A 320 -24.65 14.01 0.69
CA VAL A 320 -23.32 14.35 1.20
C VAL A 320 -22.33 14.53 0.07
N GLY A 321 -21.38 15.46 0.25
CA GLY A 321 -20.40 15.78 -0.78
C GLY A 321 -19.49 16.93 -0.39
N TYR A 322 -18.83 17.53 -1.39
CA TYR A 322 -17.90 18.64 -1.20
C TYR A 322 -18.23 19.78 -2.18
N GLY A 323 -18.35 21.01 -1.68
CA GLY A 323 -18.77 22.15 -2.51
C GLY A 323 -20.14 21.89 -3.14
N ASP A 324 -20.21 21.93 -4.46
CA ASP A 324 -21.44 21.65 -5.23
C ASP A 324 -21.52 20.20 -5.75
N GLU A 325 -20.50 19.37 -5.47
CA GLU A 325 -20.44 18.00 -5.96
C GLU A 325 -21.05 17.04 -4.93
N THR A 326 -22.14 16.37 -5.31
CA THR A 326 -22.79 15.34 -4.51
C THR A 326 -22.09 14.00 -4.72
N VAL A 327 -21.60 13.41 -3.64
CA VAL A 327 -20.94 12.09 -3.65
C VAL A 327 -21.94 10.97 -3.37
N LEU A 328 -22.83 11.16 -2.38
CA LEU A 328 -23.91 10.23 -2.06
C LEU A 328 -25.21 11.01 -1.91
N ASP A 329 -26.31 10.42 -2.36
CA ASP A 329 -27.63 11.01 -2.31
C ASP A 329 -28.67 10.06 -1.69
N ASN A 330 -29.79 10.60 -1.28
CA ASN A 330 -30.94 9.88 -0.73
C ASN A 330 -30.57 8.94 0.44
N ILE A 331 -29.79 9.44 1.42
CA ILE A 331 -29.33 8.66 2.55
C ILE A 331 -30.40 8.68 3.66
N GLU A 332 -30.87 7.49 4.03
CA GLU A 332 -31.69 7.24 5.21
C GLU A 332 -30.95 6.34 6.18
N LEU A 333 -30.46 6.89 7.30
CA LEU A 333 -29.67 6.14 8.28
C LEU A 333 -30.02 6.59 9.69
N HIS A 334 -30.44 5.65 10.54
CA HIS A 334 -30.73 5.89 11.95
C HIS A 334 -29.83 4.99 12.80
N LEU A 335 -29.14 5.60 13.75
CA LEU A 335 -28.24 4.91 14.69
C LEU A 335 -28.85 4.93 16.10
N SER A 336 -29.02 3.74 16.66
CA SER A 336 -29.52 3.50 18.01
C SER A 336 -28.42 2.88 18.89
N ALA A 337 -28.61 2.93 20.20
CA ALA A 337 -27.67 2.31 21.12
C ALA A 337 -27.56 0.80 20.85
N GLY A 338 -26.34 0.32 20.71
CA GLY A 338 -26.02 -1.09 20.44
C GLY A 338 -25.96 -1.47 18.95
N ASP A 339 -26.29 -0.56 18.03
CA ASP A 339 -26.13 -0.84 16.59
C ASP A 339 -24.65 -1.04 16.23
N ARG A 340 -24.37 -2.06 15.41
CA ARG A 340 -23.03 -2.47 15.00
C ARG A 340 -22.97 -2.60 13.49
N ILE A 341 -22.58 -1.54 12.82
CA ILE A 341 -22.67 -1.40 11.36
C ILE A 341 -21.27 -1.41 10.74
N GLY A 342 -21.06 -2.31 9.76
CA GLY A 342 -19.89 -2.30 8.89
C GLY A 342 -20.20 -1.65 7.55
N LEU A 343 -19.35 -0.73 7.09
CA LEU A 343 -19.49 -0.06 5.79
C LEU A 343 -18.57 -0.71 4.76
N LEU A 344 -19.15 -1.32 3.73
CA LEU A 344 -18.47 -1.89 2.58
C LEU A 344 -18.49 -0.95 1.38
N GLY A 345 -17.57 -1.13 0.44
CA GLY A 345 -17.53 -0.39 -0.82
C GLY A 345 -16.09 -0.18 -1.31
N VAL A 346 -15.92 0.13 -2.58
CA VAL A 346 -14.63 0.43 -3.19
C VAL A 346 -14.03 1.74 -2.65
N ASN A 347 -12.74 1.94 -2.82
CA ASN A 347 -12.12 3.21 -2.47
C ASN A 347 -12.66 4.33 -3.37
N GLY A 348 -12.95 5.49 -2.76
CA GLY A 348 -13.59 6.60 -3.47
C GLY A 348 -15.11 6.54 -3.56
N ALA A 349 -15.78 5.45 -3.14
CA ALA A 349 -17.25 5.34 -3.18
C ALA A 349 -18.00 6.34 -2.26
N GLY A 350 -17.30 7.04 -1.35
CA GLY A 350 -17.92 8.02 -0.44
C GLY A 350 -18.05 7.55 1.01
N LYS A 351 -17.48 6.40 1.41
CA LYS A 351 -17.53 5.87 2.79
C LYS A 351 -17.07 6.89 3.83
N SER A 352 -15.88 7.43 3.67
CA SER A 352 -15.33 8.44 4.60
C SER A 352 -16.12 9.75 4.56
N THR A 353 -16.72 10.11 3.42
CA THR A 353 -17.61 11.27 3.30
C THR A 353 -18.86 11.08 4.15
N LEU A 354 -19.47 9.88 4.11
CA LEU A 354 -20.60 9.52 4.96
C LEU A 354 -20.24 9.60 6.44
N VAL A 355 -19.11 9.00 6.85
CA VAL A 355 -18.68 9.01 8.26
C VAL A 355 -18.36 10.43 8.75
N LYS A 356 -17.80 11.30 7.89
CA LYS A 356 -17.63 12.73 8.21
C LYS A 356 -18.98 13.45 8.38
N ALA A 357 -19.97 13.15 7.55
CA ALA A 357 -21.32 13.67 7.74
C ALA A 357 -21.94 13.23 9.08
N LEU A 358 -21.76 11.95 9.43
CA LEU A 358 -22.20 11.43 10.73
C LEU A 358 -21.47 12.10 11.89
N SER A 359 -20.15 12.31 11.81
CA SER A 359 -19.35 12.86 12.90
C SER A 359 -19.59 14.35 13.13
N THR A 360 -19.37 15.17 12.12
CA THR A 360 -19.39 16.65 12.24
C THR A 360 -20.53 17.32 11.47
N GLY A 361 -21.13 16.64 10.50
CA GLY A 361 -22.09 17.24 9.56
C GLY A 361 -21.43 18.11 8.48
N SER A 362 -20.11 18.19 8.43
CA SER A 362 -19.38 19.12 7.54
C SER A 362 -19.51 18.79 6.04
N THR A 363 -19.88 17.56 5.69
CA THR A 363 -20.08 17.12 4.31
C THR A 363 -21.56 17.02 3.91
N LEU A 364 -22.49 17.44 4.79
CA LEU A 364 -23.92 17.43 4.50
C LEU A 364 -24.28 18.60 3.56
N LEU A 365 -24.80 18.27 2.38
CA LEU A 365 -25.25 19.25 1.37
C LEU A 365 -26.75 19.49 1.41
N LYS A 366 -27.54 18.44 1.72
CA LYS A 366 -29.01 18.46 1.76
C LYS A 366 -29.50 17.49 2.82
N GLY A 367 -30.75 17.65 3.25
CA GLY A 367 -31.39 16.80 4.26
C GLY A 367 -31.15 17.27 5.68
N GLU A 368 -31.47 16.43 6.64
CA GLU A 368 -31.42 16.77 8.06
C GLU A 368 -30.51 15.77 8.81
N ARG A 369 -29.66 16.30 9.69
CA ARG A 369 -28.85 15.51 10.64
C ARG A 369 -29.34 15.81 12.06
N VAL A 370 -29.98 14.83 12.67
CA VAL A 370 -30.48 14.92 14.04
C VAL A 370 -29.53 14.21 14.99
N LEU A 371 -28.96 14.93 15.94
CA LEU A 371 -28.06 14.40 16.97
C LEU A 371 -28.74 14.53 18.34
N SER A 372 -28.80 13.44 19.10
CA SER A 372 -29.30 13.46 20.48
C SER A 372 -28.36 14.27 21.38
N LYS A 373 -28.95 15.02 22.35
CA LYS A 373 -28.21 15.92 23.25
C LYS A 373 -27.12 15.23 24.07
N ASP A 374 -27.32 13.95 24.43
CA ASP A 374 -26.39 13.19 25.26
C ASP A 374 -25.49 12.25 24.42
N THR A 375 -25.44 12.44 23.10
CA THR A 375 -24.57 11.66 22.21
C THR A 375 -23.14 12.23 22.24
N LYS A 376 -22.20 11.38 22.66
CA LYS A 376 -20.74 11.64 22.60
C LYS A 376 -20.15 10.80 21.47
N ILE A 377 -19.67 11.45 20.41
CA ILE A 377 -19.10 10.78 19.24
C ILE A 377 -17.59 10.61 19.45
N GLY A 378 -17.11 9.36 19.40
CA GLY A 378 -15.71 9.03 19.23
C GLY A 378 -15.45 8.80 17.74
N TYR A 379 -14.70 9.68 17.12
CA TYR A 379 -14.34 9.54 15.71
C TYR A 379 -12.86 9.17 15.60
N PHE A 380 -12.57 8.11 14.87
CA PHE A 380 -11.21 7.69 14.52
C PHE A 380 -11.07 7.69 13.00
N ALA A 381 -10.15 8.50 12.49
CA ALA A 381 -9.82 8.56 11.08
C ALA A 381 -8.32 8.73 10.89
N GLN A 382 -7.82 8.35 9.73
CA GLN A 382 -6.40 8.45 9.40
C GLN A 382 -5.83 9.87 9.60
N HIS A 383 -6.60 10.91 9.29
CA HIS A 383 -6.20 12.31 9.50
C HIS A 383 -6.07 12.72 10.99
N GLN A 384 -6.59 11.94 11.91
CA GLN A 384 -6.46 12.26 13.35
C GLN A 384 -5.04 12.04 13.88
N LEU A 385 -4.22 11.25 13.19
CA LEU A 385 -2.80 11.15 13.50
C LEU A 385 -2.07 12.50 13.32
N GLU A 386 -2.55 13.34 12.40
CA GLU A 386 -2.02 14.68 12.14
C GLU A 386 -2.46 15.72 13.17
N LEU A 387 -3.51 15.42 13.96
CA LEU A 387 -4.00 16.30 15.03
C LEU A 387 -3.17 16.21 16.31
N LEU A 388 -2.32 15.20 16.43
CA LEU A 388 -1.37 15.12 17.53
C LEU A 388 -0.37 16.27 17.43
N ARG A 389 -0.18 16.98 18.53
CA ARG A 389 0.82 18.07 18.61
C ARG A 389 2.22 17.45 18.68
N PRO A 390 3.09 17.65 17.67
CA PRO A 390 4.37 16.95 17.57
C PRO A 390 5.29 17.16 18.78
N GLU A 391 5.23 18.35 19.38
CA GLU A 391 6.06 18.76 20.53
C GLU A 391 5.54 18.28 21.89
N HIS A 392 4.26 17.81 21.95
CA HIS A 392 3.65 17.32 23.18
C HIS A 392 3.96 15.83 23.34
N SER A 393 4.06 15.42 24.60
CA SER A 393 4.18 14.01 24.98
C SER A 393 2.82 13.33 25.10
N PRO A 394 2.76 11.98 25.14
CA PRO A 394 1.52 11.24 25.40
C PRO A 394 0.79 11.68 26.66
N ILE A 395 1.52 11.95 27.74
CA ILE A 395 0.92 12.38 29.00
C ILE A 395 0.36 13.80 28.91
N ASP A 396 0.97 14.70 28.12
CA ASP A 396 0.45 16.06 27.94
C ASP A 396 -0.89 16.01 27.19
N HIS A 397 -0.97 15.21 26.11
CA HIS A 397 -2.24 15.01 25.40
C HIS A 397 -3.34 14.44 26.29
N LEU A 398 -2.99 13.52 27.19
CA LEU A 398 -3.97 12.93 28.11
C LEU A 398 -4.40 13.91 29.20
N ARG A 399 -3.51 14.77 29.69
CA ARG A 399 -3.84 15.86 30.64
C ARG A 399 -4.82 16.85 30.02
N ASP A 400 -4.66 17.18 28.74
CA ASP A 400 -5.61 18.05 28.03
C ASP A 400 -7.02 17.42 27.95
N CYS A 401 -7.10 16.08 27.82
CA CYS A 401 -8.39 15.36 27.77
C CYS A 401 -9.03 15.12 29.14
N ALA A 402 -8.24 14.97 30.20
CA ALA A 402 -8.70 14.65 31.56
C ALA A 402 -7.86 15.40 32.60
N PRO A 403 -8.06 16.73 32.75
CA PRO A 403 -7.21 17.56 33.61
C PRO A 403 -7.35 17.26 35.10
N ASP A 404 -8.46 16.67 35.51
CA ASP A 404 -8.75 16.37 36.93
C ASP A 404 -8.09 15.07 37.42
N ASP A 405 -7.57 14.24 36.53
CA ASP A 405 -6.93 12.97 36.86
C ASP A 405 -5.53 13.20 37.43
N ARG A 406 -5.12 12.29 38.35
CA ARG A 406 -3.76 12.30 38.90
C ARG A 406 -2.75 11.80 37.86
N GLU A 407 -1.51 12.29 37.91
CA GLU A 407 -0.45 11.85 37.03
C GLU A 407 -0.24 10.33 37.02
N GLN A 408 -0.37 9.66 38.17
CA GLN A 408 -0.25 8.21 38.26
C GLN A 408 -1.36 7.48 37.51
N ASP A 409 -2.58 8.04 37.49
CA ASP A 409 -3.71 7.47 36.74
C ASP A 409 -3.47 7.60 35.25
N HIS A 410 -2.93 8.72 34.77
CA HIS A 410 -2.48 8.90 33.40
C HIS A 410 -1.41 7.89 32.99
N ARG A 411 -0.39 7.67 33.84
CA ARG A 411 0.67 6.68 33.60
C ARG A 411 0.11 5.26 33.50
N ASN A 412 -0.74 4.87 34.43
CA ASN A 412 -1.38 3.56 34.46
C ASN A 412 -2.28 3.35 33.22
N TYR A 413 -2.99 4.40 32.81
CA TYR A 413 -3.84 4.37 31.65
C TYR A 413 -3.03 4.20 30.36
N LEU A 414 -2.01 5.03 30.13
CA LEU A 414 -1.11 4.94 28.96
C LEU A 414 -0.37 3.60 28.90
N GLY A 415 -0.02 3.04 30.08
CA GLY A 415 0.59 1.71 30.17
C GLY A 415 -0.24 0.60 29.53
N ARG A 416 -1.58 0.69 29.55
CA ARG A 416 -2.48 -0.29 28.90
C ARG A 416 -2.40 -0.25 27.37
N PHE A 417 -1.92 0.85 26.81
CA PHE A 417 -1.70 1.05 25.38
C PHE A 417 -0.24 0.88 24.98
N GLY A 418 0.60 0.31 25.88
CA GLY A 418 2.00 0.03 25.61
C GLY A 418 2.94 1.24 25.72
N PHE A 419 2.47 2.35 26.33
CA PHE A 419 3.33 3.47 26.67
C PHE A 419 3.80 3.34 28.11
N GLY A 420 5.09 3.03 28.31
CA GLY A 420 5.68 2.82 29.63
C GLY A 420 7.01 3.54 29.81
N GLY A 421 7.48 3.64 31.06
CA GLY A 421 8.76 4.24 31.40
C GLY A 421 8.87 5.71 31.00
N GLU A 422 9.97 6.07 30.37
CA GLU A 422 10.24 7.45 29.91
C GLU A 422 9.48 7.80 28.61
N ARG A 423 9.04 6.79 27.85
CA ARG A 423 8.35 6.98 26.57
C ARG A 423 7.09 7.85 26.66
N ILE A 424 6.42 7.86 27.83
CA ILE A 424 5.23 8.69 28.07
C ILE A 424 5.51 10.20 28.14
N PHE A 425 6.78 10.58 28.34
CA PHE A 425 7.23 11.98 28.44
C PHE A 425 7.95 12.46 27.19
N GLU A 426 8.23 11.57 26.25
CA GLU A 426 8.89 11.94 25.00
C GLU A 426 7.90 12.63 24.03
N PRO A 427 8.33 13.65 23.28
CA PRO A 427 7.51 14.24 22.22
C PRO A 427 7.04 13.20 21.22
N VAL A 428 5.81 13.38 20.70
CA VAL A 428 5.24 12.41 19.73
C VAL A 428 5.79 12.54 18.31
N ALA A 429 6.57 13.57 18.01
CA ALA A 429 7.17 13.78 16.68
C ALA A 429 7.87 12.53 16.14
N PRO A 430 8.82 11.87 16.85
CA PRO A 430 9.56 10.70 16.40
C PRO A 430 8.77 9.39 16.49
N PHE A 431 7.51 9.41 16.93
CA PHE A 431 6.73 8.18 17.07
C PHE A 431 6.39 7.59 15.70
N SER A 432 6.43 6.27 15.61
CA SER A 432 5.97 5.52 14.45
C SER A 432 4.46 5.73 14.22
N GLY A 433 3.98 5.47 12.99
CA GLY A 433 2.55 5.55 12.67
C GLY A 433 1.69 4.69 13.61
N GLY A 434 2.16 3.50 13.96
CA GLY A 434 1.48 2.61 14.91
C GLY A 434 1.43 3.14 16.34
N GLU A 435 2.51 3.79 16.83
CA GLU A 435 2.50 4.44 18.14
C GLU A 435 1.55 5.63 18.17
N LYS A 436 1.53 6.45 17.11
CA LYS A 436 0.59 7.56 16.98
C LYS A 436 -0.86 7.07 16.95
N ALA A 437 -1.16 6.02 16.17
CA ALA A 437 -2.49 5.42 16.11
C ALA A 437 -2.96 4.90 17.48
N ARG A 438 -2.07 4.23 18.23
CA ARG A 438 -2.35 3.78 19.61
C ARG A 438 -2.66 4.95 20.56
N LEU A 439 -1.92 6.05 20.44
CA LEU A 439 -2.16 7.23 21.27
C LEU A 439 -3.51 7.87 20.96
N VAL A 440 -3.84 8.06 19.66
CA VAL A 440 -5.14 8.61 19.23
C VAL A 440 -6.28 7.72 19.73
N LEU A 441 -6.14 6.40 19.62
CA LEU A 441 -7.12 5.45 20.14
C LEU A 441 -7.29 5.58 21.66
N ALA A 442 -6.20 5.70 22.41
CA ALA A 442 -6.23 5.92 23.85
C ALA A 442 -6.97 7.22 24.22
N LEU A 443 -6.66 8.32 23.55
CA LEU A 443 -7.32 9.61 23.77
C LEU A 443 -8.82 9.56 23.46
N MET A 444 -9.21 8.90 22.38
CA MET A 444 -10.62 8.71 22.00
C MET A 444 -11.38 7.88 23.04
N ILE A 445 -10.82 6.75 23.48
CA ILE A 445 -11.44 5.87 24.47
C ILE A 445 -11.61 6.58 25.82
N ARG A 446 -10.66 7.45 26.20
CA ARG A 446 -10.73 8.21 27.46
C ARG A 446 -11.93 9.15 27.55
N GLN A 447 -12.42 9.62 26.40
CA GLN A 447 -13.59 10.52 26.34
C GLN A 447 -14.92 9.82 26.63
N GLY A 448 -14.96 8.50 26.68
CA GLY A 448 -16.15 7.70 26.97
C GLY A 448 -17.28 7.92 25.93
N PRO A 449 -17.01 7.71 24.63
CA PRO A 449 -18.03 7.89 23.60
C PRO A 449 -19.14 6.85 23.71
N ASN A 450 -20.37 7.20 23.31
CA ASN A 450 -21.49 6.27 23.18
C ASN A 450 -21.85 5.96 21.71
N LEU A 451 -21.22 6.67 20.77
CA LEU A 451 -21.22 6.38 19.35
C LEU A 451 -19.78 6.39 18.83
N LEU A 452 -19.31 5.25 18.31
CA LEU A 452 -18.00 5.11 17.68
C LEU A 452 -18.12 5.13 16.17
N LEU A 453 -17.36 6.00 15.54
CA LEU A 453 -17.22 6.09 14.09
C LEU A 453 -15.74 5.81 13.76
N LEU A 454 -15.45 4.63 13.21
CA LEU A 454 -14.10 4.17 12.95
C LEU A 454 -13.84 4.06 11.44
N ASP A 455 -12.91 4.86 10.94
CA ASP A 455 -12.50 4.85 9.52
C ASP A 455 -11.10 4.25 9.43
N GLU A 456 -11.03 2.98 8.97
CA GLU A 456 -9.83 2.15 8.86
C GLU A 456 -9.00 2.08 10.17
N PRO A 457 -9.59 1.66 11.30
CA PRO A 457 -8.92 1.69 12.60
C PRO A 457 -7.77 0.69 12.73
N THR A 458 -7.68 -0.30 11.85
CA THR A 458 -6.66 -1.34 11.85
C THR A 458 -5.40 -0.95 11.08
N ASN A 459 -5.43 0.14 10.31
CA ASN A 459 -4.26 0.60 9.58
C ASN A 459 -3.13 0.98 10.54
N HIS A 460 -1.92 0.55 10.25
CA HIS A 460 -0.70 0.75 11.06
C HIS A 460 -0.68 0.03 12.43
N LEU A 461 -1.73 -0.72 12.79
CA LEU A 461 -1.74 -1.54 13.99
C LEU A 461 -1.12 -2.92 13.71
N ASP A 462 -0.27 -3.39 14.62
CA ASP A 462 0.23 -4.76 14.58
C ASP A 462 -0.86 -5.78 14.97
N LEU A 463 -0.61 -7.06 14.71
CA LEU A 463 -1.57 -8.13 14.95
C LEU A 463 -2.09 -8.17 16.39
N GLU A 464 -1.22 -7.91 17.39
CA GLU A 464 -1.60 -7.93 18.80
C GLU A 464 -2.54 -6.79 19.14
N MET A 465 -2.25 -5.58 18.62
CA MET A 465 -3.10 -4.43 18.84
C MET A 465 -4.43 -4.53 18.10
N ARG A 466 -4.45 -5.10 16.88
CA ARG A 466 -5.70 -5.42 16.14
C ARG A 466 -6.57 -6.38 16.93
N GLN A 467 -5.97 -7.41 17.54
CA GLN A 467 -6.69 -8.35 18.39
C GLN A 467 -7.24 -7.68 19.64
N ALA A 468 -6.43 -6.87 20.34
CA ALA A 468 -6.88 -6.12 21.51
C ALA A 468 -8.03 -5.16 21.17
N LEU A 469 -7.96 -4.48 20.01
CA LEU A 469 -9.03 -3.61 19.52
C LEU A 469 -10.30 -4.41 19.22
N SER A 470 -10.20 -5.55 18.54
CA SER A 470 -11.36 -6.41 18.24
C SER A 470 -12.07 -6.87 19.52
N VAL A 471 -11.30 -7.34 20.52
CA VAL A 471 -11.87 -7.75 21.83
C VAL A 471 -12.55 -6.58 22.52
N ALA A 472 -11.90 -5.41 22.56
CA ALA A 472 -12.48 -4.22 23.20
C ALA A 472 -13.77 -3.75 22.49
N LEU A 473 -13.82 -3.84 21.16
CA LEU A 473 -15.02 -3.49 20.38
C LEU A 473 -16.15 -4.51 20.56
N ILE A 474 -15.86 -5.80 20.73
CA ILE A 474 -16.87 -6.83 21.06
C ILE A 474 -17.55 -6.50 22.39
N GLU A 475 -16.78 -6.08 23.39
CA GLU A 475 -17.28 -5.74 24.74
C GLU A 475 -17.96 -4.36 24.80
N TYR A 476 -17.76 -3.51 23.77
CA TYR A 476 -18.32 -2.16 23.74
C TYR A 476 -19.86 -2.19 23.62
N THR A 477 -20.55 -1.45 24.49
CA THR A 477 -22.02 -1.44 24.59
C THR A 477 -22.72 -0.31 23.82
N GLY A 478 -21.96 0.69 23.34
CA GLY A 478 -22.49 1.79 22.53
C GLY A 478 -22.72 1.39 21.06
N ALA A 479 -23.12 2.36 20.25
CA ALA A 479 -23.25 2.15 18.81
C ALA A 479 -21.90 2.27 18.10
N LEU A 480 -21.74 1.50 17.02
CA LEU A 480 -20.50 1.39 16.26
C LEU A 480 -20.78 1.45 14.77
N VAL A 481 -20.07 2.32 14.06
CA VAL A 481 -19.98 2.31 12.59
C VAL A 481 -18.50 2.14 12.22
N VAL A 482 -18.18 1.10 11.46
CA VAL A 482 -16.79 0.76 11.08
C VAL A 482 -16.65 0.71 9.57
N ILE A 483 -15.69 1.46 9.05
CA ILE A 483 -15.10 1.21 7.72
C ILE A 483 -13.84 0.41 7.96
N SER A 484 -13.74 -0.77 7.39
CA SER A 484 -12.51 -1.55 7.43
C SER A 484 -12.39 -2.50 6.24
N HIS A 485 -11.16 -2.74 5.84
CA HIS A 485 -10.80 -3.80 4.89
C HIS A 485 -10.39 -5.10 5.61
N ASP A 486 -10.29 -5.07 6.93
CA ASP A 486 -10.05 -6.22 7.80
C ASP A 486 -11.34 -7.04 7.97
N ARG A 487 -11.42 -8.15 7.22
CA ARG A 487 -12.58 -9.06 7.23
C ARG A 487 -12.81 -9.68 8.61
N HIS A 488 -11.73 -10.01 9.33
CA HIS A 488 -11.83 -10.59 10.65
C HIS A 488 -12.48 -9.62 11.64
N LEU A 489 -12.09 -8.33 11.61
CA LEU A 489 -12.70 -7.30 12.43
C LEU A 489 -14.20 -7.15 12.12
N LEU A 490 -14.55 -7.02 10.84
CA LEU A 490 -15.96 -6.85 10.42
C LEU A 490 -16.83 -8.03 10.85
N ARG A 491 -16.38 -9.29 10.66
CA ARG A 491 -17.11 -10.49 11.11
C ARG A 491 -17.29 -10.58 12.61
N SER A 492 -16.27 -10.12 13.37
CA SER A 492 -16.27 -10.27 14.82
C SER A 492 -17.10 -9.20 15.54
N VAL A 493 -17.27 -8.03 14.92
CA VAL A 493 -17.76 -6.82 15.61
C VAL A 493 -19.06 -6.30 15.04
N CYS A 494 -19.35 -6.54 13.73
CA CYS A 494 -20.53 -5.96 13.06
C CYS A 494 -21.65 -7.00 12.93
N ASP A 495 -22.87 -6.57 13.23
CA ASP A 495 -24.10 -7.37 13.09
C ASP A 495 -24.80 -7.06 11.74
N GLU A 496 -24.63 -5.85 11.22
CA GLU A 496 -25.23 -5.36 9.99
C GLU A 496 -24.15 -4.80 9.06
N LEU A 497 -24.30 -5.06 7.76
CA LEU A 497 -23.42 -4.53 6.73
C LEU A 497 -24.19 -3.59 5.82
N LEU A 498 -23.65 -2.41 5.58
CA LEU A 498 -24.11 -1.47 4.56
C LEU A 498 -23.08 -1.42 3.44
N ILE A 499 -23.56 -1.22 2.22
CA ILE A 499 -22.71 -1.08 1.06
C ILE A 499 -22.89 0.28 0.42
N VAL A 500 -21.77 0.92 0.10
CA VAL A 500 -21.72 2.22 -0.57
C VAL A 500 -21.27 1.97 -2.01
N HIS A 501 -22.16 2.23 -2.97
CA HIS A 501 -21.91 2.04 -4.40
C HIS A 501 -22.78 3.00 -5.23
N ASP A 502 -22.34 3.38 -6.40
CA ASP A 502 -23.08 4.18 -7.38
C ASP A 502 -23.79 5.43 -6.79
N GLY A 503 -23.18 6.07 -5.79
CA GLY A 503 -23.71 7.26 -5.15
C GLY A 503 -24.83 7.00 -4.13
N ILE A 504 -25.11 5.75 -3.77
CA ILE A 504 -26.15 5.35 -2.81
C ILE A 504 -25.59 4.52 -1.65
N VAL A 505 -26.36 4.39 -0.58
CA VAL A 505 -26.08 3.56 0.59
C VAL A 505 -27.20 2.55 0.77
N ASP A 506 -26.89 1.26 0.59
CA ASP A 506 -27.85 0.17 0.70
C ASP A 506 -27.46 -0.85 1.78
N ARG A 507 -28.45 -1.63 2.25
CA ARG A 507 -28.18 -2.76 3.13
C ARG A 507 -27.61 -3.94 2.35
N PHE A 508 -26.49 -4.48 2.84
CA PHE A 508 -25.91 -5.70 2.29
C PHE A 508 -26.49 -6.93 2.99
N ASN A 509 -27.57 -7.48 2.42
CA ASN A 509 -28.33 -8.59 3.01
C ASN A 509 -27.68 -9.98 2.76
N ARG A 510 -26.36 -10.03 2.55
CA ARG A 510 -25.57 -11.27 2.35
C ARG A 510 -24.45 -11.31 3.39
N SER A 511 -23.80 -12.48 3.52
CA SER A 511 -22.63 -12.58 4.38
C SER A 511 -21.43 -11.82 3.78
N LEU A 512 -20.46 -11.45 4.61
CA LEU A 512 -19.22 -10.84 4.12
C LEU A 512 -18.47 -11.76 3.14
N ASP A 513 -18.62 -13.07 3.29
CA ASP A 513 -18.01 -14.08 2.40
C ASP A 513 -18.64 -14.09 1.01
N ASP A 514 -19.86 -13.57 0.85
CA ASP A 514 -20.55 -13.41 -0.43
C ASP A 514 -20.14 -12.12 -1.17
N TYR A 515 -19.44 -11.22 -0.50
CA TYR A 515 -19.04 -9.92 -1.09
C TYR A 515 -18.20 -10.07 -2.38
N PRO A 516 -17.25 -11.03 -2.48
CA PRO A 516 -16.51 -11.27 -3.73
C PRO A 516 -17.40 -11.72 -4.90
N ALA A 517 -18.46 -12.48 -4.60
CA ALA A 517 -19.42 -12.90 -5.62
C ALA A 517 -20.32 -11.75 -6.07
N TRP A 518 -20.78 -10.94 -5.11
CA TRP A 518 -21.55 -9.74 -5.39
C TRP A 518 -20.79 -8.74 -6.27
N LEU A 519 -19.50 -8.51 -6.00
CA LEU A 519 -18.66 -7.63 -6.83
C LEU A 519 -18.63 -8.10 -8.29
N ARG A 520 -18.40 -9.40 -8.53
CA ARG A 520 -18.41 -9.97 -9.88
C ARG A 520 -19.76 -9.79 -10.57
N GLU A 521 -20.86 -10.00 -9.84
CA GLU A 521 -22.21 -9.75 -10.37
C GLU A 521 -22.40 -8.27 -10.81
N GLN A 522 -21.80 -7.31 -10.07
CA GLN A 522 -21.86 -5.88 -10.44
C GLN A 522 -20.96 -5.57 -11.65
N GLU A 523 -19.74 -6.10 -11.70
CA GLU A 523 -18.84 -5.96 -12.85
C GLU A 523 -19.50 -6.51 -14.12
N GLU A 524 -20.08 -7.71 -14.08
CA GLU A 524 -20.80 -8.31 -15.21
C GLU A 524 -22.01 -7.47 -15.66
N LYS A 525 -22.77 -6.91 -14.71
CA LYS A 525 -23.90 -6.02 -15.03
C LYS A 525 -23.41 -4.74 -15.69
N ALA A 526 -22.32 -4.15 -15.20
CA ALA A 526 -21.74 -2.94 -15.79
C ALA A 526 -21.22 -3.21 -17.20
N GLU A 527 -20.57 -4.33 -17.47
CA GLU A 527 -20.12 -4.74 -18.81
C GLU A 527 -21.31 -4.99 -19.75
N GLN A 528 -22.34 -5.67 -19.28
CA GLN A 528 -23.56 -5.88 -20.06
C GLN A 528 -24.29 -4.57 -20.38
N ALA A 529 -24.33 -3.64 -19.45
CA ALA A 529 -24.90 -2.31 -19.65
C ALA A 529 -24.11 -1.51 -20.70
N LEU A 530 -22.77 -1.56 -20.62
CA LEU A 530 -21.86 -0.94 -21.59
C LEU A 530 -22.01 -1.55 -23.00
N THR A 531 -22.17 -2.87 -23.09
CA THR A 531 -22.38 -3.58 -24.36
C THR A 531 -23.73 -3.20 -24.97
N LYS A 532 -24.81 -3.21 -24.19
CA LYS A 532 -26.15 -2.76 -24.62
C LYS A 532 -26.15 -1.29 -25.03
N TRP A 533 -25.38 -0.44 -24.35
CA TRP A 533 -25.25 0.98 -24.67
C TRP A 533 -24.45 1.20 -25.98
N LYS A 534 -23.43 0.35 -26.27
CA LYS A 534 -22.70 0.34 -27.54
C LYS A 534 -23.55 -0.17 -28.71
N GLU A 535 -24.50 -1.04 -28.47
CA GLU A 535 -25.40 -1.64 -29.47
C GLU A 535 -26.68 -0.83 -29.70
N SER A 536 -26.96 0.21 -28.90
CA SER A 536 -28.15 1.05 -29.03
C SER A 536 -28.19 1.81 -30.35
N PRO A 537 -29.29 1.70 -31.15
CA PRO A 537 -29.39 2.27 -32.49
C PRO A 537 -29.20 3.78 -32.61
N ALA A 538 -29.52 4.51 -31.53
CA ALA A 538 -29.38 5.97 -31.49
C ALA A 538 -27.94 6.50 -31.59
N LYS A 539 -26.92 5.68 -31.22
CA LYS A 539 -25.50 6.07 -31.30
C LYS A 539 -24.80 5.64 -32.60
N SER A 540 -25.35 4.67 -33.32
CA SER A 540 -24.81 4.31 -34.66
C SER A 540 -24.95 5.47 -35.65
N VAL A 541 -25.99 6.28 -35.52
CA VAL A 541 -26.23 7.47 -36.35
C VAL A 541 -25.26 8.60 -35.95
N ASN A 542 -25.06 8.84 -34.65
CA ASN A 542 -24.14 9.89 -34.18
C ASN A 542 -22.67 9.56 -34.43
N ARG A 543 -22.28 8.27 -34.35
CA ARG A 543 -20.92 7.81 -34.64
C ARG A 543 -20.59 7.87 -36.13
N LYS A 544 -21.59 7.66 -37.01
CA LYS A 544 -21.43 7.79 -38.44
C LYS A 544 -21.31 9.27 -38.84
N GLN A 545 -22.06 10.16 -38.20
CA GLN A 545 -21.94 11.61 -38.39
C GLN A 545 -20.59 12.12 -37.86
N GLN A 546 -20.17 11.75 -36.65
CA GLN A 546 -18.87 12.12 -36.10
C GLN A 546 -17.69 11.59 -36.96
N ARG A 547 -17.77 10.35 -37.46
CA ARG A 547 -16.77 9.84 -38.41
C ARG A 547 -16.76 10.59 -39.74
N GLN A 548 -17.91 11.02 -40.23
CA GLN A 548 -18.01 11.85 -41.43
C GLN A 548 -17.46 13.25 -41.17
N GLU A 549 -17.75 13.86 -40.04
CA GLU A 549 -17.22 15.17 -39.63
C GLU A 549 -15.71 15.12 -39.42
N GLN A 550 -15.20 14.08 -38.73
CA GLN A 550 -13.76 13.87 -38.60
C GLN A 550 -13.06 13.59 -39.95
N ALA A 551 -13.69 12.83 -40.82
CA ALA A 551 -13.15 12.56 -42.14
C ALA A 551 -13.16 13.84 -43.03
N GLN A 552 -14.20 14.67 -42.93
CA GLN A 552 -14.26 15.97 -43.60
C GLN A 552 -13.23 16.95 -43.01
N ARG A 553 -13.08 17.00 -41.70
CA ARG A 553 -12.05 17.81 -41.03
C ARG A 553 -10.64 17.39 -41.41
N ARG A 554 -10.34 16.07 -41.46
CA ARG A 554 -9.05 15.55 -41.97
C ARG A 554 -8.81 15.89 -43.45
N LYS A 555 -9.84 15.81 -44.31
CA LYS A 555 -9.72 16.19 -45.70
C LYS A 555 -9.47 17.69 -45.88
N ARG A 556 -10.03 18.53 -45.02
CA ARG A 556 -9.87 19.99 -45.04
C ARG A 556 -8.50 20.43 -44.52
N LEU A 557 -7.97 19.76 -43.52
CA LEU A 557 -6.66 20.07 -42.91
C LEU A 557 -5.48 19.46 -43.66
N LYS A 558 -5.70 18.39 -44.42
CA LYS A 558 -4.62 17.68 -45.13
C LYS A 558 -3.77 18.60 -46.03
N PRO A 559 -4.34 19.52 -46.86
CA PRO A 559 -3.51 20.39 -47.73
C PRO A 559 -2.65 21.36 -46.93
N LEU A 560 -3.08 21.78 -45.72
CA LEU A 560 -2.29 22.63 -44.83
C LEU A 560 -1.13 21.84 -44.20
N TYR A 561 -1.37 20.61 -43.76
CA TYR A 561 -0.30 19.73 -43.27
C TYR A 561 0.73 19.41 -44.33
N ASP A 562 0.28 19.15 -45.58
CA ASP A 562 1.19 18.89 -46.70
C ASP A 562 2.01 20.16 -47.02
N LYS A 563 1.41 21.35 -46.98
CA LYS A 563 2.11 22.63 -47.19
C LYS A 563 3.19 22.90 -46.12
N VAL A 564 2.86 22.72 -44.83
CA VAL A 564 3.85 22.88 -43.74
C VAL A 564 5.01 21.91 -43.90
N ARG A 565 4.74 20.64 -44.21
CA ARG A 565 5.78 19.63 -44.42
C ARG A 565 6.68 19.93 -45.61
N ASP A 566 6.11 20.39 -46.71
CA ASP A 566 6.88 20.71 -47.90
C ASP A 566 7.80 21.93 -47.64
N VAL A 567 7.31 22.98 -46.96
CA VAL A 567 8.13 24.13 -46.56
C VAL A 567 9.22 23.73 -45.56
N GLU A 568 8.95 22.83 -44.62
CA GLU A 568 9.96 22.28 -43.70
C GLU A 568 11.06 21.53 -44.42
N THR A 569 10.70 20.76 -45.45
CA THR A 569 11.67 20.02 -46.30
C THR A 569 12.58 20.99 -47.06
N ASP A 570 12.01 22.05 -47.63
CA ASP A 570 12.75 23.06 -48.36
C ASP A 570 13.64 23.90 -47.44
N LEU A 571 13.18 24.23 -46.21
CA LEU A 571 13.98 24.86 -45.18
C LEU A 571 15.19 24.00 -44.78
N ALA A 572 14.96 22.70 -44.53
CA ALA A 572 16.04 21.78 -44.16
C ALA A 572 17.10 21.68 -45.28
N SER A 573 16.66 21.59 -46.54
CA SER A 573 17.55 21.55 -47.72
C SER A 573 18.39 22.84 -47.84
N ASN A 574 17.75 24.01 -47.74
CA ASN A 574 18.46 25.29 -47.83
C ASN A 574 19.41 25.54 -46.67
N ARG A 575 19.06 25.11 -45.45
CA ARG A 575 19.95 25.20 -44.28
C ARG A 575 21.18 24.30 -44.40
N SER A 576 21.01 23.07 -44.96
CA SER A 576 22.14 22.18 -45.25
C SER A 576 23.09 22.79 -46.25
N ARG A 577 22.53 23.38 -47.36
CA ARG A 577 23.32 24.03 -48.39
C ARG A 577 24.04 25.32 -47.89
N LEU A 578 23.40 26.05 -46.98
CA LEU A 578 24.02 27.19 -46.33
C LEU A 578 25.20 26.75 -45.46
N ALA A 579 25.06 25.67 -44.69
CA ALA A 579 26.16 25.15 -43.85
C ALA A 579 27.36 24.68 -44.71
N GLU A 580 27.12 24.05 -45.88
CA GLU A 580 28.18 23.66 -46.80
C GLU A 580 28.91 24.88 -47.37
N LEU A 581 28.16 25.93 -47.71
CA LEU A 581 28.76 27.17 -48.22
C LEU A 581 29.55 27.92 -47.12
N GLU A 582 29.04 27.95 -45.90
CA GLU A 582 29.73 28.54 -44.76
C GLU A 582 31.00 27.77 -44.41
N ALA A 583 30.99 26.44 -44.50
CA ALA A 583 32.19 25.62 -44.35
C ALA A 583 33.25 25.92 -45.43
N ARG A 584 32.82 26.14 -46.68
CA ARG A 584 33.75 26.55 -47.77
C ARG A 584 34.25 27.97 -47.60
N LEU A 585 33.44 28.88 -47.15
CA LEU A 585 33.83 30.25 -46.83
C LEU A 585 34.72 30.36 -45.58
N ALA A 586 34.73 29.36 -44.68
CA ALA A 586 35.62 29.31 -43.54
C ALA A 586 37.05 28.84 -43.89
N ASP A 587 37.27 28.34 -45.11
CA ASP A 587 38.62 27.92 -45.55
C ASP A 587 39.50 29.14 -45.83
N GLU A 588 40.51 29.37 -45.02
CA GLU A 588 41.48 30.48 -45.12
C GLU A 588 42.23 30.49 -46.48
N ALA A 589 42.34 29.35 -47.15
CA ALA A 589 42.98 29.21 -48.46
C ALA A 589 42.26 29.96 -49.59
N ILE A 590 40.98 30.27 -49.43
CA ILE A 590 40.17 31.00 -50.43
C ILE A 590 40.49 32.50 -50.38
N TYR A 591 40.85 33.04 -49.22
CA TYR A 591 41.16 34.45 -49.03
C TYR A 591 42.63 34.80 -49.35
N ALA A 592 43.52 33.80 -49.31
CA ALA A 592 44.97 34.01 -49.49
C ALA A 592 45.41 34.00 -50.95
N ASN A 593 44.56 33.55 -51.91
CA ASN A 593 44.96 33.41 -53.32
C ASN A 593 44.24 34.43 -54.23
N PRO A 594 44.98 35.40 -54.87
CA PRO A 594 44.39 36.41 -55.76
C PRO A 594 43.60 35.85 -56.97
N ASP A 595 43.93 34.65 -57.45
CA ASP A 595 43.26 34.04 -58.60
C ASP A 595 41.87 33.43 -58.26
N ARG A 596 41.50 33.39 -56.95
CA ARG A 596 40.20 32.87 -56.48
C ARG A 596 39.21 33.96 -56.04
N GLN A 597 39.45 35.19 -56.40
CA GLN A 597 38.62 36.35 -55.99
C GLN A 597 37.22 36.31 -56.64
N ASP A 598 37.14 35.78 -57.87
CA ASP A 598 35.86 35.54 -58.57
C ASP A 598 35.04 34.44 -57.90
N GLU A 599 35.68 33.33 -57.46
CA GLU A 599 35.05 32.23 -56.73
C GLU A 599 34.51 32.73 -55.36
N LEU A 600 35.27 33.51 -54.61
CA LEU A 600 34.82 34.12 -53.35
C LEU A 600 33.59 35.02 -53.56
N THR A 601 33.61 35.86 -54.61
CA THR A 601 32.48 36.73 -54.91
C THR A 601 31.22 35.93 -55.27
N GLN A 602 31.37 34.80 -55.93
CA GLN A 602 30.28 33.93 -56.30
C GLN A 602 29.71 33.21 -55.06
N LEU A 603 30.54 32.68 -54.15
CA LEU A 603 30.12 32.02 -52.92
C LEU A 603 29.39 32.97 -51.99
N VAL A 604 29.86 34.23 -51.84
CA VAL A 604 29.16 35.25 -51.06
C VAL A 604 27.80 35.62 -51.62
N ARG A 605 27.68 35.70 -52.97
CA ARG A 605 26.38 35.91 -53.63
C ARG A 605 25.42 34.74 -53.41
N GLU A 606 25.91 33.50 -53.55
CA GLU A 606 25.11 32.31 -53.30
C GLU A 606 24.66 32.26 -51.84
N GLN A 607 25.53 32.55 -50.86
CA GLN A 607 25.16 32.63 -49.46
C GLN A 607 24.05 33.65 -49.22
N ALA A 608 24.18 34.87 -49.80
CA ALA A 608 23.14 35.89 -49.65
C ALA A 608 21.79 35.45 -50.23
N THR A 609 21.83 34.78 -51.41
CA THR A 609 20.61 34.26 -52.03
C THR A 609 19.93 33.17 -51.20
N ILE A 610 20.70 32.23 -50.62
CA ILE A 610 20.16 31.18 -49.79
C ILE A 610 19.64 31.70 -48.45
N LYS A 611 20.32 32.68 -47.85
CA LYS A 611 19.82 33.35 -46.62
C LYS A 611 18.47 34.04 -46.88
N SER A 612 18.33 34.77 -47.99
CA SER A 612 17.06 35.39 -48.35
C SER A 612 15.96 34.36 -48.65
N ALA A 613 16.30 33.20 -49.26
CA ALA A 613 15.36 32.12 -49.47
C ALA A 613 14.91 31.48 -48.14
N ILE A 614 15.81 31.32 -47.17
CA ILE A 614 15.47 30.80 -45.83
C ILE A 614 14.51 31.74 -45.12
N GLU A 615 14.78 33.08 -45.13
CA GLU A 615 13.89 34.07 -44.52
C GLU A 615 12.48 34.05 -45.14
N SER A 616 12.39 33.91 -46.49
CA SER A 616 11.10 33.79 -47.18
C SER A 616 10.35 32.54 -46.78
N LEU A 617 11.03 31.37 -46.71
CA LEU A 617 10.45 30.10 -46.34
C LEU A 617 10.07 30.06 -44.85
N GLU A 618 10.81 30.71 -43.94
CA GLU A 618 10.43 30.87 -42.52
C GLU A 618 9.15 31.71 -42.40
N GLY A 619 8.97 32.75 -43.22
CA GLY A 619 7.73 33.50 -43.28
C GLY A 619 6.54 32.65 -43.77
N GLU A 620 6.72 31.87 -44.85
CA GLU A 620 5.69 30.95 -45.37
C GLU A 620 5.34 29.84 -44.38
N TRP A 621 6.33 29.33 -43.64
CA TRP A 621 6.12 28.33 -42.59
C TRP A 621 5.28 28.90 -41.43
N LEU A 622 5.57 30.15 -41.00
CA LEU A 622 4.85 30.83 -39.94
C LEU A 622 3.38 31.06 -40.29
N GLU A 623 3.13 31.56 -41.51
CA GLU A 623 1.77 31.76 -42.03
C GLU A 623 0.98 30.43 -42.13
N ALA A 624 1.62 29.38 -42.69
CA ALA A 624 0.96 28.07 -42.82
C ALA A 624 0.69 27.41 -41.46
N SER A 625 1.57 27.62 -40.46
CA SER A 625 1.39 27.12 -39.08
C SER A 625 0.28 27.86 -38.36
N GLU A 626 0.19 29.20 -38.49
CA GLU A 626 -0.91 30.00 -37.93
C GLU A 626 -2.26 29.64 -38.54
N GLU A 627 -2.33 29.42 -39.88
CA GLU A 627 -3.55 28.94 -40.55
C GLU A 627 -3.96 27.55 -40.06
N LEU A 628 -3.01 26.68 -39.75
CA LEU A 628 -3.25 25.35 -39.22
C LEU A 628 -3.81 25.42 -37.78
N GLU A 629 -3.23 26.26 -36.93
CA GLU A 629 -3.73 26.47 -35.55
C GLU A 629 -5.11 27.11 -35.50
N GLN A 630 -5.40 28.09 -36.35
CA GLN A 630 -6.73 28.72 -36.42
C GLN A 630 -7.80 27.78 -37.00
N SER A 631 -7.41 26.74 -37.76
CA SER A 631 -8.30 25.77 -38.40
C SER A 631 -8.45 24.47 -37.61
N SER A 632 -7.62 24.26 -36.55
CA SER A 632 -7.66 23.09 -35.66
C SER A 632 -8.71 23.25 -34.56
#